data_0e95b9512240af40d94107895e315e68
#
_entry.id   0e95b9512240af40d94107895e315e68
#
_cell.length_a   1.000
_cell.length_b   1.000
_cell.length_c   1.000
_cell.angle_alpha   90.00
_cell.angle_beta   90.00
_cell.angle_gamma   90.00
#
_symmetry.space_group_name_H-M   'P 1'
#
loop_
_entity.id
_entity.type
_entity.pdbx_description
1 polymer ?
#
loop_
_entity_poly.entity_id
_entity_poly.type
_entity_poly.pdbx_seq_one_letter_code
_entity_poly.pdbx_strand_id
1 'polypeptide(L)'
;LPTAWVPRAQLPEVLRFLRDAPRPYAMLYDLHGVDERLRTHREGLPAADFTVFYHLLSFERNSDVRIKVALAADDLTLPTVTGLWPNANWYEREVWDLYGIGFSGHPNLQRIMMPRTWTGHPLRKDYPARATEFDPFALDAAKQDLEQESLRFVPEEWGMNRSTSHSDFMFLNLGPNHPS
;
A
#
# COMPACT_ATOMS: atom_id res chain seq x y z
N LEU A 1 6.01 -23.28 -4.31
CA LEU A 1 5.98 -22.39 -3.15
C LEU A 1 5.01 -22.94 -2.12
N PRO A 2 5.48 -23.34 -0.91
CA PRO A 2 4.62 -23.75 0.18
C PRO A 2 3.58 -22.67 0.50
N THR A 3 2.31 -23.07 0.58
CA THR A 3 1.21 -22.14 0.83
C THR A 3 0.31 -22.70 1.93
N ALA A 4 0.00 -21.89 2.93
CA ALA A 4 -0.90 -22.24 4.01
C ALA A 4 -2.06 -21.23 4.11
N TRP A 5 -3.28 -21.74 4.31
CA TRP A 5 -4.42 -20.93 4.69
C TRP A 5 -4.50 -20.86 6.20
N VAL A 6 -4.60 -19.65 6.72
CA VAL A 6 -4.63 -19.38 8.16
C VAL A 6 -5.91 -18.61 8.49
N PRO A 7 -6.68 -19.06 9.50
CA PRO A 7 -7.80 -18.30 10.00
C PRO A 7 -7.36 -16.94 10.51
N ARG A 8 -8.14 -15.89 10.26
CA ARG A 8 -7.83 -14.51 10.68
C ARG A 8 -7.42 -14.40 12.16
N ALA A 9 -8.14 -15.10 13.04
CA ALA A 9 -7.87 -15.04 14.49
C ALA A 9 -6.49 -15.59 14.87
N GLN A 10 -5.94 -16.51 14.09
CA GLN A 10 -4.63 -17.13 14.33
C GLN A 10 -3.47 -16.43 13.60
N LEU A 11 -3.79 -15.51 12.70
CA LEU A 11 -2.80 -14.85 11.85
C LEU A 11 -1.64 -14.21 12.65
N PRO A 12 -1.87 -13.41 13.69
CA PRO A 12 -0.78 -12.77 14.44
C PRO A 12 0.15 -13.78 15.11
N GLU A 13 -0.40 -14.88 15.62
CA GLU A 13 0.36 -15.94 16.29
C GLU A 13 1.23 -16.70 15.28
N VAL A 14 0.64 -17.11 14.15
CA VAL A 14 1.36 -17.82 13.09
C VAL A 14 2.49 -16.98 12.51
N LEU A 15 2.24 -15.70 12.22
CA LEU A 15 3.26 -14.81 11.67
C LEU A 15 4.39 -14.55 12.68
N ARG A 16 4.06 -14.37 13.97
CA ARG A 16 5.08 -14.24 15.01
C ARG A 16 5.90 -15.52 15.15
N PHE A 17 5.27 -16.69 15.16
CA PHE A 17 5.96 -17.98 15.19
C PHE A 17 6.95 -18.12 14.03
N LEU A 18 6.55 -17.78 12.80
CA LEU A 18 7.42 -17.85 11.62
C LEU A 18 8.59 -16.87 11.71
N ARG A 19 8.36 -15.68 12.27
CA ARG A 19 9.38 -14.66 12.43
C ARG A 19 10.39 -14.99 13.54
N ASP A 20 9.92 -15.60 14.63
CA ASP A 20 10.73 -15.86 15.83
C ASP A 20 11.32 -17.29 15.85
N ALA A 21 11.10 -18.07 14.80
CA ALA A 21 11.65 -19.42 14.67
C ALA A 21 13.19 -19.43 14.70
N PRO A 22 13.84 -20.52 15.14
CA PRO A 22 15.32 -20.62 15.16
C PRO A 22 16.00 -20.35 13.82
N ARG A 23 15.30 -20.60 12.72
CA ARG A 23 15.69 -20.17 11.36
C ARG A 23 14.55 -19.33 10.80
N PRO A 24 14.54 -18.02 11.07
CA PRO A 24 13.37 -17.17 10.90
C PRO A 24 13.03 -16.91 9.43
N TYR A 25 11.76 -16.66 9.19
CA TYR A 25 11.32 -15.96 7.99
C TYR A 25 11.43 -14.45 8.27
N ALA A 26 12.66 -13.95 8.19
CA ALA A 26 13.01 -12.60 8.65
C ALA A 26 12.48 -11.49 7.74
N MET A 27 12.18 -11.79 6.48
CA MET A 27 11.76 -10.80 5.50
C MET A 27 10.30 -11.01 5.09
N LEU A 28 9.49 -9.97 5.27
CA LEU A 28 8.23 -9.84 4.54
C LEU A 28 8.56 -9.37 3.13
N TYR A 29 8.55 -10.32 2.20
CA TYR A 29 8.91 -10.09 0.80
C TYR A 29 7.81 -9.35 0.06
N ASP A 30 6.55 -9.71 0.33
CA ASP A 30 5.39 -9.09 -0.29
C ASP A 30 4.15 -9.26 0.60
N LEU A 31 3.23 -8.30 0.53
CA LEU A 31 1.89 -8.38 1.09
C LEU A 31 0.92 -7.73 0.11
N HIS A 32 -0.03 -8.49 -0.39
CA HIS A 32 -1.02 -7.99 -1.34
C HIS A 32 -2.41 -8.57 -1.11
N GLY A 33 -3.42 -7.89 -1.66
CA GLY A 33 -4.81 -8.31 -1.65
C GLY A 33 -5.26 -8.84 -3.01
N VAL A 34 -6.29 -9.66 -3.00
CA VAL A 34 -7.01 -10.10 -4.21
C VAL A 34 -8.50 -10.07 -3.93
N ASP A 35 -9.27 -9.49 -4.84
CA ASP A 35 -10.73 -9.62 -4.87
C ASP A 35 -11.09 -10.90 -5.60
N GLU A 36 -11.63 -11.88 -4.85
CA GLU A 36 -11.95 -13.22 -5.33
C GLU A 36 -13.42 -13.36 -5.78
N ARG A 37 -14.26 -12.35 -5.62
CA ARG A 37 -15.73 -12.43 -5.81
C ARG A 37 -16.18 -12.89 -7.19
N LEU A 38 -15.34 -12.72 -8.21
CA LEU A 38 -15.62 -13.20 -9.58
C LEU A 38 -14.86 -14.49 -9.92
N ARG A 39 -14.14 -15.08 -8.97
CA ARG A 39 -13.40 -16.33 -9.20
C ARG A 39 -14.22 -17.54 -8.81
N THR A 40 -14.10 -18.59 -9.62
CA THR A 40 -14.55 -19.92 -9.20
C THR A 40 -13.55 -20.49 -8.20
N HIS A 41 -13.97 -20.68 -6.96
CA HIS A 41 -13.13 -21.29 -5.94
C HIS A 41 -12.93 -22.77 -6.25
N ARG A 42 -11.71 -23.27 -6.04
CA ARG A 42 -11.42 -24.68 -6.15
C ARG A 42 -12.02 -25.42 -4.96
N GLU A 43 -12.57 -26.59 -5.20
CA GLU A 43 -13.06 -27.48 -4.16
C GLU A 43 -11.98 -27.74 -3.09
N GLY A 44 -12.36 -27.71 -1.83
CA GLY A 44 -11.46 -27.91 -0.68
C GLY A 44 -10.65 -26.70 -0.24
N LEU A 45 -10.80 -25.53 -0.89
CA LEU A 45 -10.22 -24.27 -0.41
C LEU A 45 -11.25 -23.43 0.32
N PRO A 46 -10.83 -22.56 1.27
CA PRO A 46 -11.73 -21.64 1.93
C PRO A 46 -12.44 -20.74 0.91
N ALA A 47 -13.74 -20.59 1.06
CA ALA A 47 -14.47 -19.56 0.32
C ALA A 47 -14.05 -18.18 0.84
N ALA A 48 -13.79 -17.26 -0.06
CA ALA A 48 -13.35 -15.92 0.28
C ALA A 48 -13.91 -14.92 -0.74
N ASP A 49 -14.38 -13.79 -0.26
CA ASP A 49 -14.64 -12.62 -1.11
C ASP A 49 -13.35 -11.89 -1.42
N PHE A 50 -12.47 -11.81 -0.42
CA PHE A 50 -11.13 -11.26 -0.56
C PHE A 50 -10.10 -12.20 0.08
N THR A 51 -8.90 -12.20 -0.46
CA THR A 51 -7.76 -12.94 0.09
C THR A 51 -6.60 -11.98 0.28
N VAL A 52 -5.98 -12.02 1.46
CA VAL A 52 -4.71 -11.32 1.71
C VAL A 52 -3.58 -12.34 1.77
N PHE A 53 -2.49 -12.02 1.12
CA PHE A 53 -1.31 -12.83 0.98
C PHE A 53 -0.14 -12.20 1.73
N TYR A 54 0.55 -13.00 2.52
CA TYR A 54 1.81 -12.65 3.16
C TYR A 54 2.88 -13.59 2.59
N HIS A 55 3.83 -13.03 1.87
CA HIS A 55 4.93 -13.77 1.29
C HIS A 55 6.18 -13.51 2.14
N LEU A 56 6.64 -14.56 2.80
CA LEU A 56 7.75 -14.48 3.75
C LEU A 56 8.96 -15.23 3.20
N LEU A 57 10.14 -14.64 3.35
CA LEU A 57 11.42 -15.20 2.90
C LEU A 57 12.34 -15.44 4.09
N SER A 58 12.96 -16.61 4.10
CA SER A 58 14.04 -16.98 5.01
C SER A 58 15.33 -17.16 4.22
N PHE A 59 16.32 -16.31 4.48
CA PHE A 59 17.65 -16.45 3.90
C PHE A 59 18.38 -17.68 4.43
N GLU A 60 18.23 -17.98 5.72
CA GLU A 60 18.89 -19.12 6.34
C GLU A 60 18.35 -20.48 5.85
N ARG A 61 17.06 -20.52 5.47
CA ARG A 61 16.43 -21.72 4.89
C ARG A 61 16.61 -21.78 3.36
N ASN A 62 17.01 -20.67 2.76
CA ASN A 62 16.93 -20.46 1.31
C ASN A 62 15.56 -20.87 0.75
N SER A 63 14.52 -20.42 1.43
CA SER A 63 13.12 -20.78 1.08
C SER A 63 12.16 -19.70 1.48
N ASP A 64 11.04 -19.69 0.81
CA ASP A 64 9.93 -18.80 1.07
C ASP A 64 8.65 -19.58 1.39
N VAL A 65 7.71 -18.92 2.04
CA VAL A 65 6.38 -19.44 2.37
C VAL A 65 5.33 -18.38 2.11
N ARG A 66 4.17 -18.80 1.67
CA ARG A 66 3.00 -17.94 1.48
C ARG A 66 1.92 -18.27 2.48
N ILE A 67 1.51 -17.28 3.25
CA ILE A 67 0.38 -17.35 4.15
C ILE A 67 -0.79 -16.63 3.48
N LYS A 68 -1.97 -17.24 3.51
CA LYS A 68 -3.20 -16.70 2.94
C LYS A 68 -4.27 -16.59 4.02
N VAL A 69 -4.99 -15.48 3.99
CA VAL A 69 -6.15 -15.25 4.85
C VAL A 69 -7.36 -14.95 3.99
N ALA A 70 -8.41 -15.72 4.20
CA ALA A 70 -9.71 -15.50 3.57
C ALA A 70 -10.52 -14.48 4.37
N LEU A 71 -11.13 -13.51 3.68
CA LEU A 71 -11.99 -12.48 4.25
C LEU A 71 -13.33 -12.48 3.55
N ALA A 72 -14.40 -12.29 4.33
CA ALA A 72 -15.74 -12.02 3.82
C ALA A 72 -15.90 -10.52 3.54
N ALA A 73 -16.78 -10.15 2.60
CA ALA A 73 -16.97 -8.76 2.17
C ALA A 73 -17.53 -7.85 3.27
N ASP A 74 -18.20 -8.42 4.26
CA ASP A 74 -18.77 -7.73 5.42
C ASP A 74 -17.78 -7.52 6.58
N ASP A 75 -16.60 -8.16 6.52
CA ASP A 75 -15.57 -8.07 7.56
C ASP A 75 -14.15 -8.00 6.95
N LEU A 76 -13.82 -6.84 6.42
CA LEU A 76 -12.56 -6.55 5.70
C LEU A 76 -11.51 -5.93 6.63
N THR A 77 -11.25 -6.56 7.78
CA THR A 77 -10.26 -6.03 8.72
C THR A 77 -9.28 -7.11 9.18
N LEU A 78 -7.99 -6.80 9.16
CA LEU A 78 -6.91 -7.63 9.67
C LEU A 78 -6.11 -6.88 10.76
N PRO A 79 -5.45 -7.58 11.68
CA PRO A 79 -4.47 -6.93 12.54
C PRO A 79 -3.24 -6.53 11.73
N THR A 80 -2.67 -5.34 12.04
CA THR A 80 -1.41 -4.90 11.44
C THR A 80 -0.25 -5.81 11.81
N VAL A 81 0.69 -5.98 10.90
CA VAL A 81 1.95 -6.69 11.15
C VAL A 81 3.18 -5.76 11.11
N THR A 82 2.95 -4.46 11.13
CA THR A 82 4.03 -3.45 11.17
C THR A 82 4.97 -3.62 12.37
N GLY A 83 4.48 -4.14 13.49
CA GLY A 83 5.30 -4.47 14.65
C GLY A 83 6.22 -5.69 14.46
N LEU A 84 5.93 -6.55 13.47
CA LEU A 84 6.77 -7.68 13.09
C LEU A 84 7.73 -7.31 11.97
N TRP A 85 7.24 -6.64 10.95
CA TRP A 85 8.00 -6.18 9.79
C TRP A 85 7.67 -4.72 9.48
N PRO A 86 8.59 -3.78 9.71
CA PRO A 86 8.32 -2.35 9.48
C PRO A 86 7.91 -1.99 8.04
N ASN A 87 8.39 -2.74 7.05
CA ASN A 87 8.02 -2.55 5.65
C ASN A 87 6.55 -2.92 5.35
N ALA A 88 5.87 -3.66 6.23
CA ALA A 88 4.44 -3.90 6.13
C ALA A 88 3.62 -2.59 6.10
N ASN A 89 4.15 -1.51 6.70
CA ASN A 89 3.49 -0.20 6.67
C ASN A 89 3.08 0.23 5.25
N TRP A 90 3.98 0.04 4.28
CA TRP A 90 3.71 0.42 2.88
C TRP A 90 2.72 -0.53 2.21
N TYR A 91 2.91 -1.82 2.36
CA TYR A 91 2.06 -2.84 1.77
C TYR A 91 0.62 -2.82 2.33
N GLU A 92 0.47 -2.65 3.65
CA GLU A 92 -0.86 -2.57 4.28
C GLU A 92 -1.62 -1.33 3.80
N ARG A 93 -0.94 -0.20 3.64
CA ARG A 93 -1.53 1.02 3.05
C ARG A 93 -1.96 0.80 1.61
N GLU A 94 -1.13 0.12 0.79
CA GLU A 94 -1.47 -0.21 -0.59
C GLU A 94 -2.71 -1.10 -0.66
N VAL A 95 -2.75 -2.17 0.14
CA VAL A 95 -3.89 -3.09 0.19
C VAL A 95 -5.16 -2.36 0.64
N TRP A 96 -5.06 -1.50 1.64
CA TRP A 96 -6.20 -0.68 2.06
C TRP A 96 -6.62 0.30 0.96
N ASP A 97 -5.68 0.97 0.34
CA ASP A 97 -5.97 1.97 -0.70
C ASP A 97 -6.68 1.35 -1.91
N LEU A 98 -6.22 0.19 -2.36
CA LEU A 98 -6.70 -0.43 -3.60
C LEU A 98 -7.91 -1.35 -3.41
N TYR A 99 -8.09 -1.96 -2.23
CA TYR A 99 -9.15 -2.95 -1.95
C TYR A 99 -10.08 -2.57 -0.80
N GLY A 100 -9.72 -1.61 0.05
CA GLY A 100 -10.50 -1.24 1.24
C GLY A 100 -10.36 -2.22 2.40
N ILE A 101 -9.36 -3.08 2.41
CA ILE A 101 -9.08 -3.98 3.52
C ILE A 101 -8.35 -3.20 4.61
N GLY A 102 -8.99 -3.03 5.77
CA GLY A 102 -8.44 -2.29 6.89
C GLY A 102 -7.41 -3.08 7.70
N PHE A 103 -6.50 -2.37 8.37
CA PHE A 103 -5.49 -2.96 9.25
C PHE A 103 -5.58 -2.32 10.64
N SER A 104 -6.16 -3.05 11.60
CA SER A 104 -6.31 -2.57 12.97
C SER A 104 -4.96 -2.42 13.66
N GLY A 105 -4.75 -1.27 14.31
CA GLY A 105 -3.46 -0.94 14.96
C GLY A 105 -2.37 -0.44 14.01
N HIS A 106 -2.67 -0.22 12.72
CA HIS A 106 -1.72 0.39 11.80
C HIS A 106 -1.42 1.84 12.22
N PRO A 107 -0.14 2.26 12.28
CA PRO A 107 0.24 3.57 12.82
C PRO A 107 -0.23 4.75 11.98
N ASN A 108 -0.39 4.56 10.67
CA ASN A 108 -0.77 5.64 9.75
C ASN A 108 -1.41 5.07 8.47
N LEU A 109 -2.66 4.59 8.57
CA LEU A 109 -3.39 4.02 7.45
C LEU A 109 -3.94 5.13 6.54
N GLN A 110 -3.18 5.50 5.55
CA GLN A 110 -3.52 6.54 4.55
C GLN A 110 -3.26 6.04 3.14
N ARG A 111 -3.93 6.66 2.16
CA ARG A 111 -3.67 6.36 0.74
C ARG A 111 -2.21 6.55 0.38
N ILE A 112 -1.73 5.73 -0.54
CA ILE A 112 -0.35 5.72 -1.01
C ILE A 112 -0.27 5.68 -2.53
N MET A 113 -1.19 4.96 -3.18
CA MET A 113 -1.25 4.82 -4.64
C MET A 113 -2.19 5.85 -5.26
N MET A 114 -3.32 6.11 -4.60
CA MET A 114 -4.33 7.03 -5.09
C MET A 114 -4.21 8.40 -4.39
N PRO A 115 -4.64 9.49 -5.03
CA PRO A 115 -4.74 10.79 -4.40
C PRO A 115 -5.60 10.73 -3.12
N ARG A 116 -5.29 11.58 -2.14
CA ARG A 116 -6.02 11.60 -0.86
C ARG A 116 -7.52 11.87 -1.01
N THR A 117 -7.89 12.59 -2.05
CA THR A 117 -9.28 12.95 -2.40
C THR A 117 -10.02 11.84 -3.13
N TRP A 118 -9.31 10.77 -3.54
CA TRP A 118 -9.92 9.68 -4.29
C TRP A 118 -10.99 8.96 -3.46
N THR A 119 -12.12 8.65 -4.10
CA THR A 119 -13.21 7.90 -3.48
C THR A 119 -13.24 6.46 -4.00
N GLY A 120 -13.50 5.50 -3.09
CA GLY A 120 -13.54 4.09 -3.43
C GLY A 120 -12.16 3.41 -3.53
N HIS A 121 -12.15 2.18 -4.04
CA HIS A 121 -11.00 1.29 -4.07
C HIS A 121 -10.88 0.65 -5.45
N PRO A 122 -9.92 1.11 -6.29
CA PRO A 122 -9.95 0.88 -7.73
C PRO A 122 -9.68 -0.56 -8.17
N LEU A 123 -9.12 -1.44 -7.32
CA LEU A 123 -8.91 -2.85 -7.68
C LEU A 123 -10.07 -3.77 -7.25
N ARG A 124 -11.11 -3.23 -6.63
CA ARG A 124 -12.33 -3.99 -6.35
C ARG A 124 -13.08 -4.28 -7.64
N LYS A 125 -13.65 -5.48 -7.74
CA LYS A 125 -14.39 -5.91 -8.93
C LYS A 125 -15.73 -5.19 -9.14
N ASP A 126 -16.27 -4.58 -8.09
CA ASP A 126 -17.44 -3.70 -8.14
C ASP A 126 -17.09 -2.23 -8.44
N TYR A 127 -15.80 -1.89 -8.54
CA TYR A 127 -15.37 -0.55 -8.92
C TYR A 127 -15.52 -0.35 -10.43
N PRO A 128 -16.10 0.77 -10.91
CA PRO A 128 -16.32 1.02 -12.34
C PRO A 128 -15.00 1.05 -13.12
N ALA A 129 -14.85 0.16 -14.10
CA ALA A 129 -13.62 0.06 -14.91
C ALA A 129 -13.41 1.29 -15.83
N ARG A 130 -14.46 2.06 -16.11
CA ARG A 130 -14.44 3.28 -16.94
C ARG A 130 -14.53 4.56 -16.11
N ALA A 131 -13.87 4.58 -14.97
CA ALA A 131 -13.80 5.77 -14.10
C ALA A 131 -12.97 6.94 -14.72
N THR A 132 -12.76 6.94 -16.03
CA THR A 132 -12.14 8.06 -16.77
C THR A 132 -13.09 9.23 -16.97
N GLU A 133 -14.38 9.07 -16.66
CA GLU A 133 -15.37 10.15 -16.66
C GLU A 133 -15.53 10.75 -15.24
N PHE A 134 -14.42 10.96 -14.54
CA PHE A 134 -14.46 11.82 -13.37
C PHE A 134 -14.70 13.25 -13.82
N ASP A 135 -15.63 13.93 -13.13
CA ASP A 135 -15.70 15.37 -13.19
C ASP A 135 -14.29 15.93 -13.03
N PRO A 136 -13.89 16.93 -13.84
CA PRO A 136 -12.58 17.53 -13.72
C PRO A 136 -12.36 17.90 -12.25
N PHE A 137 -11.21 17.53 -11.71
CA PHE A 137 -10.83 17.77 -10.33
C PHE A 137 -11.14 19.21 -9.94
N ALA A 138 -12.31 19.45 -9.37
CA ALA A 138 -12.64 20.71 -8.74
C ALA A 138 -12.05 20.69 -7.33
N LEU A 139 -10.77 21.02 -7.22
CA LEU A 139 -10.20 21.36 -5.93
C LEU A 139 -10.87 22.66 -5.47
N ASP A 140 -11.40 22.67 -4.24
CA ASP A 140 -11.79 23.92 -3.60
C ASP A 140 -10.64 24.92 -3.76
N ALA A 141 -10.93 26.19 -4.07
CA ALA A 141 -9.92 27.21 -4.30
C ALA A 141 -8.88 27.25 -3.17
N ALA A 142 -9.31 27.06 -1.92
CA ALA A 142 -8.42 26.99 -0.75
C ALA A 142 -7.45 25.78 -0.78
N LYS A 143 -7.82 24.66 -1.41
CA LYS A 143 -6.92 23.52 -1.59
C LYS A 143 -5.97 23.73 -2.75
N GLN A 144 -6.43 24.42 -3.80
CA GLN A 144 -5.56 24.82 -4.92
C GLN A 144 -4.48 25.79 -4.45
N ASP A 145 -4.85 26.75 -3.60
CA ASP A 145 -3.89 27.70 -3.03
C ASP A 145 -2.87 27.00 -2.13
N LEU A 146 -3.29 26.06 -1.27
CA LEU A 146 -2.40 25.28 -0.42
C LEU A 146 -1.46 24.36 -1.24
N GLU A 147 -1.94 23.74 -2.32
CA GLU A 147 -1.09 22.95 -3.19
C GLU A 147 -0.11 23.81 -3.97
N GLN A 148 -0.54 24.96 -4.48
CA GLN A 148 0.34 25.91 -5.15
C GLN A 148 1.39 26.48 -4.19
N GLU A 149 1.01 26.76 -2.95
CA GLU A 149 1.95 27.24 -1.94
C GLU A 149 2.96 26.16 -1.53
N SER A 150 2.52 24.89 -1.41
CA SER A 150 3.44 23.76 -1.16
C SER A 150 4.39 23.44 -2.31
N LEU A 151 4.01 23.81 -3.53
CA LEU A 151 4.85 23.69 -4.73
C LEU A 151 5.70 24.93 -4.98
N ARG A 152 5.47 26.00 -4.23
CA ARG A 152 6.24 27.25 -4.36
C ARG A 152 7.63 27.03 -3.78
N PHE A 153 8.58 26.85 -4.66
CA PHE A 153 9.98 26.82 -4.28
C PHE A 153 10.52 28.24 -4.16
N VAL A 154 10.88 28.65 -2.96
CA VAL A 154 11.55 29.91 -2.68
C VAL A 154 13.00 29.60 -2.35
N PRO A 155 13.95 29.82 -3.28
CA PRO A 155 15.35 29.45 -3.09
C PRO A 155 15.98 30.04 -1.83
N GLU A 156 15.57 31.23 -1.45
CA GLU A 156 16.08 31.98 -0.31
C GLU A 156 15.73 31.28 1.03
N GLU A 157 14.59 30.63 1.12
CA GLU A 157 14.17 29.85 2.32
C GLU A 157 15.02 28.60 2.52
N TRP A 158 15.67 28.12 1.45
CA TRP A 158 16.58 26.97 1.45
C TRP A 158 18.06 27.39 1.55
N GLY A 159 18.32 28.67 1.90
CA GLY A 159 19.67 29.19 2.02
C GLY A 159 20.40 29.42 0.69
N MET A 160 19.67 29.42 -0.42
CA MET A 160 20.22 29.71 -1.74
C MET A 160 20.10 31.20 -2.05
N ASN A 161 21.21 31.89 -2.12
CA ASN A 161 21.23 33.30 -2.51
C ASN A 161 21.20 33.42 -4.02
N ARG A 162 20.32 34.24 -4.56
CA ARG A 162 20.35 34.63 -5.96
C ARG A 162 21.64 35.41 -6.22
N SER A 163 22.46 34.87 -7.10
CA SER A 163 23.57 35.64 -7.63
C SER A 163 23.02 36.78 -8.50
N THR A 164 23.24 38.01 -8.08
CA THR A 164 22.83 39.22 -8.83
C THR A 164 23.71 39.46 -10.06
N SER A 165 24.74 38.66 -10.24
CA SER A 165 25.74 38.90 -11.33
C SER A 165 25.48 38.08 -12.61
N HIS A 166 24.58 37.11 -12.62
CA HIS A 166 24.26 36.33 -13.82
C HIS A 166 22.76 36.07 -13.90
N SER A 167 22.09 36.80 -14.81
CA SER A 167 20.66 36.70 -15.11
C SER A 167 20.26 35.40 -15.86
N ASP A 168 21.20 34.48 -16.09
CA ASP A 168 21.05 33.44 -17.10
C ASP A 168 20.80 32.05 -16.52
N PHE A 169 20.55 31.92 -15.20
CA PHE A 169 20.22 30.64 -14.58
C PHE A 169 18.73 30.50 -14.38
N MET A 170 18.15 29.50 -15.03
CA MET A 170 16.80 29.03 -14.81
C MET A 170 16.84 27.76 -13.98
N PHE A 171 16.12 27.71 -12.85
CA PHE A 171 15.89 26.47 -12.14
C PHE A 171 14.81 25.67 -12.88
N LEU A 172 15.19 24.54 -13.46
CA LEU A 172 14.28 23.59 -14.06
C LEU A 172 14.04 22.49 -13.04
N ASN A 173 12.84 22.40 -12.48
CA ASN A 173 12.45 21.26 -11.65
C ASN A 173 12.11 20.08 -12.56
N LEU A 174 13.10 19.24 -12.78
CA LEU A 174 12.91 17.96 -13.46
C LEU A 174 12.42 16.96 -12.42
N GLY A 175 11.16 16.54 -12.52
CA GLY A 175 10.60 15.56 -11.62
C GLY A 175 11.47 14.30 -11.50
N PRO A 176 11.25 13.47 -10.44
CA PRO A 176 12.16 12.36 -10.09
C PRO A 176 12.30 11.29 -11.17
N ASN A 177 11.46 11.30 -12.20
CA ASN A 177 11.47 10.34 -13.31
C ASN A 177 11.87 10.95 -14.65
N HIS A 178 12.42 12.19 -14.66
CA HIS A 178 12.88 12.77 -15.90
C HIS A 178 14.24 12.17 -16.27
N PRO A 179 14.38 11.46 -17.42
CA PRO A 179 15.70 11.04 -17.89
C PRO A 179 16.47 12.30 -18.33
N SER A 180 17.53 12.60 -17.62
CA SER A 180 18.48 13.67 -17.95
C SER A 180 19.46 13.19 -19.00
#